data_bb0a100ebf41fbe2cd4793e9841e7743
#
_entry.id   bb0a100ebf41fbe2cd4793e9841e7743
#
_cell.length_a   1.000
_cell.length_b   1.000
_cell.length_c   1.000
_cell.angle_alpha   90.00
_cell.angle_beta   90.00
_cell.angle_gamma   90.00
#
_symmetry.space_group_name_H-M   'P 1'
#
loop_
_entity.id
_entity.type
_entity.pdbx_description
1 polymer ?
#
loop_
_entity_poly.entity_id
_entity_poly.type
_entity_poly.pdbx_seq_one_letter_code
_entity_poly.pdbx_strand_id
1 'polypeptide(L)'
;MQNIPINNKIVDSKLEAFNITDMDKASIREVVEIVNQIQDETGVKFIRMEMGVPGLPPAKVGVDAEIEALKNGVASVYPNINGIPEVKKEAARFLKN
;
A
#
# COMPACT_ATOMS: atom_id res chain seq x y z
N MET A 1 -25.30 -21.15 -15.13
CA MET A 1 -23.88 -20.78 -14.96
C MET A 1 -23.81 -19.27 -14.79
N GLN A 2 -23.30 -18.78 -13.69
CA GLN A 2 -23.00 -17.36 -13.56
C GLN A 2 -21.98 -16.99 -14.63
N ASN A 3 -22.27 -15.96 -15.39
CA ASN A 3 -21.39 -15.46 -16.44
C ASN A 3 -20.22 -14.75 -15.75
N ILE A 4 -19.14 -15.47 -15.47
CA ILE A 4 -17.94 -14.90 -14.87
C ILE A 4 -17.32 -14.00 -15.95
N PRO A 5 -17.11 -12.70 -15.68
CA PRO A 5 -16.65 -11.74 -16.69
C PRO A 5 -15.20 -11.98 -17.16
N ILE A 6 -14.48 -12.91 -16.51
CA ILE A 6 -13.09 -13.23 -16.80
C ILE A 6 -12.97 -14.69 -17.21
N ASN A 7 -12.20 -14.94 -18.26
CA ASN A 7 -11.89 -16.29 -18.71
C ASN A 7 -10.92 -16.95 -17.72
N ASN A 8 -11.30 -18.12 -17.17
CA ASN A 8 -10.47 -18.87 -16.24
C ASN A 8 -9.08 -19.17 -16.80
N LYS A 9 -8.94 -19.39 -18.11
CA LYS A 9 -7.63 -19.62 -18.74
C LYS A 9 -6.65 -18.46 -18.54
N ILE A 10 -7.15 -17.23 -18.47
CA ILE A 10 -6.31 -16.06 -18.20
C ILE A 10 -5.83 -16.12 -16.75
N VAL A 11 -6.72 -16.41 -15.81
CA VAL A 11 -6.37 -16.56 -14.39
C VAL A 11 -5.34 -17.68 -14.21
N ASP A 12 -5.61 -18.87 -14.77
CA ASP A 12 -4.72 -20.02 -14.67
C ASP A 12 -3.33 -19.72 -15.22
N SER A 13 -3.25 -19.05 -16.37
CA SER A 13 -1.95 -18.66 -16.97
C SER A 13 -1.15 -17.69 -16.09
N LYS A 14 -1.82 -16.79 -15.37
CA LYS A 14 -1.15 -15.88 -14.44
C LYS A 14 -0.68 -16.61 -13.19
N LEU A 15 -1.51 -17.47 -12.61
CA LEU A 15 -1.11 -18.31 -11.48
C LEU A 15 0.11 -19.17 -11.80
N GLU A 16 0.13 -19.76 -13.00
CA GLU A 16 1.24 -20.57 -13.49
C GLU A 16 2.53 -19.74 -13.65
N ALA A 17 2.41 -18.54 -14.24
CA ALA A 17 3.55 -17.61 -14.40
C ALA A 17 4.20 -17.19 -13.08
N PHE A 18 3.42 -17.12 -12.00
CA PHE A 18 3.90 -16.82 -10.65
C PHE A 18 4.23 -18.08 -9.82
N ASN A 19 4.12 -19.28 -10.40
CA ASN A 19 4.28 -20.56 -9.71
C ASN A 19 3.36 -20.74 -8.49
N ILE A 20 2.17 -20.15 -8.53
CA ILE A 20 1.19 -20.24 -7.45
C ILE A 20 0.31 -21.47 -7.70
N THR A 21 0.50 -22.49 -6.88
CA THR A 21 -0.30 -23.73 -6.90
C THR A 21 -1.39 -23.72 -5.82
N ASP A 22 -1.31 -22.81 -4.87
CA ASP A 22 -2.19 -22.68 -3.72
C ASP A 22 -2.35 -21.18 -3.37
N MET A 23 -3.53 -20.64 -3.62
CA MET A 23 -3.82 -19.22 -3.38
C MET A 23 -3.72 -18.84 -1.89
N ASP A 24 -3.95 -19.78 -0.98
CA ASP A 24 -3.83 -19.51 0.47
C ASP A 24 -2.37 -19.22 0.90
N LYS A 25 -1.41 -19.56 0.04
CA LYS A 25 0.02 -19.31 0.27
C LYS A 25 0.56 -18.13 -0.52
N ALA A 26 -0.24 -17.58 -1.42
CA ALA A 26 0.16 -16.41 -2.20
C ALA A 26 0.35 -15.19 -1.31
N SER A 27 1.41 -14.45 -1.51
CA SER A 27 1.60 -13.17 -0.84
C SER A 27 0.64 -12.11 -1.39
N ILE A 28 0.32 -11.11 -0.56
CA ILE A 28 -0.51 -9.96 -1.00
C ILE A 28 0.07 -9.30 -2.26
N ARG A 29 1.41 -9.22 -2.37
CA ARG A 29 2.08 -8.63 -3.54
C ARG A 29 1.84 -9.41 -4.82
N GLU A 30 1.91 -10.74 -4.74
CA GLU A 30 1.62 -11.61 -5.88
C GLU A 30 0.16 -11.49 -6.32
N VAL A 31 -0.78 -11.46 -5.37
CA VAL A 31 -2.20 -11.26 -5.66
C VAL A 31 -2.43 -9.91 -6.33
N VAL A 32 -1.84 -8.82 -5.81
CA VAL A 32 -1.92 -7.48 -6.40
C VAL A 32 -1.42 -7.49 -7.84
N GLU A 33 -0.26 -8.10 -8.08
CA GLU A 33 0.36 -8.13 -9.42
C GLU A 33 -0.46 -8.94 -10.42
N ILE A 34 -0.95 -10.11 -10.03
CA ILE A 34 -1.83 -10.95 -10.87
C ILE A 34 -3.09 -10.19 -11.25
N VAL A 35 -3.73 -9.53 -10.28
CA VAL A 35 -4.96 -8.76 -10.54
C VAL A 35 -4.68 -7.59 -11.47
N ASN A 36 -3.56 -6.88 -11.30
CA ASN A 36 -3.15 -5.82 -12.22
C ASN A 36 -3.01 -6.34 -13.65
N GLN A 37 -2.27 -7.43 -13.83
CA GLN A 37 -2.09 -8.03 -15.16
C GLN A 37 -3.38 -8.51 -15.80
N ILE A 38 -4.31 -9.07 -15.01
CA ILE A 38 -5.62 -9.46 -15.53
C ILE A 38 -6.44 -8.22 -15.93
N GLN A 39 -6.41 -7.14 -15.14
CA GLN A 39 -7.08 -5.90 -15.49
C GLN A 39 -6.52 -5.30 -16.79
N ASP A 40 -5.20 -5.27 -16.93
CA ASP A 40 -4.53 -4.70 -18.10
C ASP A 40 -4.84 -5.51 -19.37
N GLU A 41 -4.90 -6.85 -19.26
CA GLU A 41 -5.17 -7.74 -20.40
C GLU A 41 -6.66 -7.73 -20.81
N THR A 42 -7.56 -7.66 -19.84
CA THR A 42 -9.00 -7.83 -20.08
C THR A 42 -9.81 -6.54 -20.12
N GLY A 43 -9.27 -5.46 -19.55
CA GLY A 43 -10.00 -4.22 -19.33
C GLY A 43 -11.06 -4.29 -18.22
N VAL A 44 -11.22 -5.45 -17.55
CA VAL A 44 -12.16 -5.66 -16.46
C VAL A 44 -11.61 -5.03 -15.18
N LYS A 45 -12.38 -4.16 -14.54
CA LYS A 45 -12.00 -3.54 -13.26
C LYS A 45 -12.48 -4.38 -12.09
N PHE A 46 -11.57 -4.67 -11.19
CA PHE A 46 -11.87 -5.36 -9.94
C PHE A 46 -12.21 -4.40 -8.80
N ILE A 47 -13.07 -4.83 -7.90
CA ILE A 47 -13.19 -4.22 -6.58
C ILE A 47 -12.02 -4.75 -5.75
N ARG A 48 -11.06 -3.88 -5.43
CA ARG A 48 -9.80 -4.24 -4.78
C ARG A 48 -9.99 -4.36 -3.28
N MET A 49 -9.85 -5.59 -2.76
CA MET A 49 -10.01 -5.89 -1.33
C MET A 49 -8.83 -6.64 -0.73
N GLU A 50 -7.82 -6.93 -1.54
CA GLU A 50 -6.64 -7.69 -1.15
C GLU A 50 -5.67 -6.90 -0.28
N MET A 51 -5.79 -5.58 -0.26
CA MET A 51 -4.97 -4.69 0.56
C MET A 51 -5.84 -3.70 1.31
N GLY A 52 -5.64 -3.61 2.62
CA GLY A 52 -6.28 -2.57 3.44
C GLY A 52 -5.70 -1.20 3.11
N VAL A 53 -6.52 -0.31 2.57
CA VAL A 53 -6.14 1.08 2.31
C VAL A 53 -6.91 1.97 3.26
N PRO A 54 -6.22 2.82 4.07
CA PRO A 54 -6.90 3.83 4.87
C PRO A 54 -7.64 4.81 3.94
N GLY A 55 -8.97 4.76 3.93
CA GLY A 55 -9.78 5.60 3.05
C GLY A 55 -9.90 7.06 3.48
N LEU A 56 -9.36 7.42 4.64
CA LEU A 56 -9.43 8.76 5.19
C LEU A 56 -8.17 9.56 4.84
N PRO A 57 -8.32 10.85 4.50
CA PRO A 57 -7.17 11.72 4.32
C PRO A 57 -6.43 11.91 5.65
N PRO A 58 -5.11 12.17 5.61
CA PRO A 58 -4.35 12.49 6.82
C PRO A 58 -4.86 13.78 7.45
N ALA A 59 -4.64 13.93 8.76
CA ALA A 59 -5.02 15.14 9.48
C ALA A 59 -4.34 16.38 8.87
N LYS A 60 -5.12 17.40 8.56
CA LYS A 60 -4.63 18.63 7.89
C LYS A 60 -3.47 19.26 8.65
N VAL A 61 -3.53 19.32 9.98
CA VAL A 61 -2.48 19.89 10.81
C VAL A 61 -1.13 19.18 10.62
N GLY A 62 -1.14 17.85 10.42
CA GLY A 62 0.08 17.08 10.14
C GLY A 62 0.63 17.39 8.76
N VAL A 63 -0.22 17.43 7.75
CA VAL A 63 0.17 17.76 6.37
C VAL A 63 0.77 19.18 6.30
N ASP A 64 0.11 20.17 6.91
CA ASP A 64 0.58 21.55 6.90
C ASP A 64 1.96 21.68 7.60
N ALA A 65 2.16 20.95 8.72
CA ALA A 65 3.43 20.94 9.44
C ALA A 65 4.55 20.28 8.62
N GLU A 66 4.25 19.21 7.89
CA GLU A 66 5.22 18.55 7.00
C GLU A 66 5.64 19.48 5.85
N ILE A 67 4.67 20.13 5.20
CA ILE A 67 4.95 21.10 4.14
C ILE A 67 5.84 22.23 4.65
N GLU A 68 5.56 22.76 5.84
CA GLU A 68 6.36 23.83 6.41
C GLU A 68 7.78 23.37 6.78
N ALA A 69 7.92 22.17 7.33
CA ALA A 69 9.23 21.59 7.60
C ALA A 69 10.08 21.41 6.33
N LEU A 70 9.46 20.97 5.23
CA LEU A 70 10.14 20.86 3.94
C LEU A 70 10.59 22.22 3.40
N LYS A 71 9.74 23.26 3.49
CA LYS A 71 10.11 24.64 3.11
C LYS A 71 11.27 25.17 3.93
N ASN A 72 11.33 24.80 5.20
CA ASN A 72 12.41 25.18 6.12
C ASN A 72 13.69 24.33 5.97
N GLY A 73 13.76 23.47 4.95
CA GLY A 73 14.97 22.76 4.55
C GLY A 73 15.27 21.49 5.33
N VAL A 74 14.27 20.90 6.01
CA VAL A 74 14.49 19.66 6.78
C VAL A 74 15.06 18.52 5.91
N ALA A 75 14.72 18.48 4.64
CA ALA A 75 15.23 17.48 3.70
C ALA A 75 16.72 17.67 3.34
N SER A 76 17.31 18.81 3.65
CA SER A 76 18.73 19.11 3.40
C SER A 76 19.66 18.68 4.54
N VAL A 77 19.08 18.16 5.63
CA VAL A 77 19.83 17.73 6.82
C VAL A 77 19.89 16.21 6.87
N TYR A 78 21.10 15.68 7.10
CA TYR A 78 21.27 14.25 7.28
C TYR A 78 20.62 13.81 8.59
N PRO A 79 19.70 12.84 8.59
CA PRO A 79 18.99 12.45 9.80
C PRO A 79 19.91 11.74 10.80
N ASN A 80 19.68 11.98 12.09
CA ASN A 80 20.33 11.22 13.14
C ASN A 80 19.79 9.79 13.17
N ILE A 81 20.67 8.79 13.27
CA ILE A 81 20.31 7.36 13.35
C ILE A 81 19.30 7.11 14.48
N ASN A 82 19.45 7.81 15.59
CA ASN A 82 18.53 7.67 16.73
C ASN A 82 17.23 8.48 16.59
N GLY A 83 17.00 9.13 15.46
CA GLY A 83 15.87 10.03 15.25
C GLY A 83 16.05 11.39 15.95
N ILE A 84 15.08 12.29 15.74
CA ILE A 84 15.12 13.64 16.32
C ILE A 84 14.53 13.65 17.73
N PRO A 85 15.12 14.44 18.65
CA PRO A 85 14.68 14.50 20.06
C PRO A 85 13.22 14.91 20.22
N GLU A 86 12.74 15.82 19.37
CA GLU A 86 11.37 16.34 19.39
C GLU A 86 10.32 15.25 19.20
N VAL A 87 10.52 14.34 18.24
CA VAL A 87 9.61 13.20 18.02
C VAL A 87 9.55 12.29 19.24
N LYS A 88 10.71 12.01 19.85
CA LYS A 88 10.79 11.18 21.06
C LYS A 88 10.06 11.82 22.24
N LYS A 89 10.22 13.12 22.40
CA LYS A 89 9.56 13.89 23.46
C LYS A 89 8.04 13.86 23.29
N GLU A 90 7.54 14.07 22.07
CA GLU A 90 6.11 14.03 21.78
C GLU A 90 5.52 12.63 21.89
N ALA A 91 6.24 11.60 21.44
CA ALA A 91 5.84 10.22 21.66
C ALA A 91 5.72 9.87 23.15
N ALA A 92 6.71 10.28 23.94
CA ALA A 92 6.68 10.08 25.39
C ALA A 92 5.54 10.85 26.08
N ARG A 93 5.23 12.06 25.61
CA ARG A 93 4.07 12.84 26.10
C ARG A 93 2.75 12.12 25.78
N PHE A 94 2.59 11.63 24.56
CA PHE A 94 1.38 10.92 24.13
C PHE A 94 1.15 9.62 24.92
N LEU A 95 2.22 8.87 25.20
CA LEU A 95 2.12 7.60 25.94
C LEU A 95 1.91 7.75 27.45
N LYS A 96 2.08 8.96 28.00
CA LYS A 96 1.84 9.24 29.43
C LYS A 96 0.39 9.67 29.73
N ASN A 97 -0.39 9.97 28.72
CA ASN A 97 -1.80 10.28 28.83
C ASN A 97 -2.64 9.03 28.66
#